data_155816c9adf18395b1bb801b6aa136e8
#
_entry.id   155816c9adf18395b1bb801b6aa136e8
#
_cell.length_a   1.000
_cell.length_b   1.000
_cell.length_c   1.000
_cell.angle_alpha   90.00
_cell.angle_beta   90.00
_cell.angle_gamma   90.00
#
_symmetry.space_group_name_H-M   'P 1'
#
loop_
_entity.id
_entity.type
_entity.pdbx_description
1 polymer ?
#
loop_
_entity_poly.entity_id
_entity_poly.type
_entity_poly.pdbx_seq_one_letter_code
_entity_poly.pdbx_strand_id
1 'polypeptide(L)'
;MVKPKPKRVHKGYWFILLFLVWGVLIFLLSSQSYEEQSIIPYLEQQLDVNWIRSVLPDVKFIYLQNVYSSQHDPYRFIEFIFRKSAHLFMYASLAVIAFVMINKFSRRLWVSSLLPIVIAAAVAIADEWNQSQTSQRTSSLYDVYIDITGACLGVVVCLMVVAIQFTWNHSRNSL
;
A
#
# COMPACT_ATOMS: atom_id res chain seq x y z
N MET A 1 -43.05 26.74 -10.14
CA MET A 1 -42.68 25.58 -9.33
C MET A 1 -41.34 25.04 -9.80
N VAL A 2 -40.25 25.25 -9.05
CA VAL A 2 -38.91 24.74 -9.36
C VAL A 2 -38.82 23.33 -8.79
N LYS A 3 -38.66 22.31 -9.65
CA LYS A 3 -38.45 20.93 -9.20
C LYS A 3 -37.13 20.84 -8.48
N PRO A 4 -37.08 20.28 -7.24
CA PRO A 4 -35.82 20.08 -6.53
C PRO A 4 -34.95 19.10 -7.30
N LYS A 5 -33.66 19.47 -7.54
CA LYS A 5 -32.66 18.57 -8.16
C LYS A 5 -32.48 17.34 -7.26
N PRO A 6 -32.49 16.13 -7.81
CA PRO A 6 -32.30 14.90 -7.03
C PRO A 6 -30.93 14.96 -6.32
N LYS A 7 -30.93 14.74 -5.02
CA LYS A 7 -29.72 14.65 -4.20
C LYS A 7 -28.88 13.47 -4.68
N ARG A 8 -27.68 13.74 -5.21
CA ARG A 8 -26.68 12.72 -5.61
C ARG A 8 -26.09 12.01 -4.37
N VAL A 9 -26.91 11.29 -3.63
CA VAL A 9 -26.47 10.60 -2.38
C VAL A 9 -25.72 9.29 -2.67
N HIS A 10 -25.94 8.66 -3.84
CA HIS A 10 -25.45 7.30 -4.11
C HIS A 10 -23.96 7.15 -4.47
N LYS A 11 -23.24 8.22 -4.78
CA LYS A 11 -21.84 8.10 -5.25
C LYS A 11 -20.76 7.96 -4.15
N GLY A 12 -21.12 8.16 -2.88
CA GLY A 12 -20.19 8.06 -1.75
C GLY A 12 -20.02 6.62 -1.20
N TYR A 13 -21.08 5.85 -1.22
CA TYR A 13 -21.11 4.52 -0.61
C TYR A 13 -20.18 3.50 -1.29
N TRP A 14 -19.95 3.63 -2.61
CA TRP A 14 -18.99 2.79 -3.32
C TRP A 14 -17.55 2.90 -2.81
N PHE A 15 -17.14 4.08 -2.35
CA PHE A 15 -15.81 4.26 -1.76
C PHE A 15 -15.70 3.64 -0.38
N ILE A 16 -16.79 3.64 0.40
CA ILE A 16 -16.84 2.94 1.68
C ILE A 16 -16.73 1.43 1.43
N LEU A 17 -17.51 0.90 0.49
CA LEU A 17 -17.43 -0.52 0.13
C LEU A 17 -16.03 -0.89 -0.36
N LEU A 18 -15.45 -0.09 -1.27
CA LEU A 18 -14.10 -0.31 -1.78
C LEU A 18 -13.06 -0.29 -0.66
N PHE A 19 -13.18 0.66 0.29
CA PHE A 19 -12.30 0.74 1.44
C PHE A 19 -12.38 -0.51 2.33
N LEU A 20 -13.61 -0.98 2.61
CA LEU A 20 -13.82 -2.19 3.41
C LEU A 20 -13.28 -3.44 2.69
N VAL A 21 -13.58 -3.59 1.40
CA VAL A 21 -13.07 -4.71 0.59
C VAL A 21 -11.54 -4.71 0.55
N TRP A 22 -10.91 -3.53 0.39
CA TRP A 22 -9.46 -3.43 0.37
C TRP A 22 -8.83 -3.76 1.72
N GLY A 23 -9.42 -3.29 2.83
CA GLY A 23 -8.99 -3.65 4.19
C GLY A 23 -9.10 -5.16 4.47
N VAL A 24 -10.21 -5.78 4.06
CA VAL A 24 -10.39 -7.24 4.16
C VAL A 24 -9.35 -7.98 3.32
N LEU A 25 -9.04 -7.50 2.11
CA LEU A 25 -8.03 -8.10 1.24
C LEU A 25 -6.64 -8.05 1.88
N ILE A 26 -6.24 -6.91 2.47
CA ILE A 26 -4.99 -6.79 3.21
C ILE A 26 -4.93 -7.86 4.31
N PHE A 27 -5.99 -7.96 5.12
CA PHE A 27 -6.05 -8.88 6.25
C PHE A 27 -6.02 -10.35 5.83
N LEU A 28 -6.72 -10.72 4.74
CA LEU A 28 -6.71 -12.07 4.20
C LEU A 28 -5.34 -12.48 3.66
N LEU A 29 -4.70 -11.59 2.90
CA LEU A 29 -3.35 -11.85 2.38
C LEU A 29 -2.33 -11.93 3.52
N SER A 30 -2.47 -11.10 4.52
CA SER A 30 -1.59 -11.11 5.69
C SER A 30 -1.77 -12.34 6.58
N SER A 31 -2.94 -12.97 6.58
CA SER A 31 -3.23 -14.17 7.38
C SER A 31 -2.64 -15.46 6.79
N GLN A 32 -2.15 -15.43 5.55
CA GLN A 32 -1.51 -16.58 4.91
C GLN A 32 -0.13 -16.85 5.52
N SER A 33 0.28 -18.12 5.59
CA SER A 33 1.61 -18.51 6.07
C SER A 33 2.71 -18.04 5.11
N TYR A 34 3.97 -18.05 5.60
CA TYR A 34 5.13 -17.72 4.75
C TYR A 34 5.21 -18.66 3.54
N GLU A 35 5.00 -19.94 3.75
CA GLU A 35 5.09 -20.98 2.72
C GLU A 35 4.03 -20.80 1.62
N GLU A 36 2.79 -20.45 2.02
CA GLU A 36 1.69 -20.20 1.06
C GLU A 36 1.94 -18.97 0.17
N GLN A 37 2.69 -17.99 0.68
CA GLN A 37 3.00 -16.76 -0.05
C GLN A 37 4.35 -16.80 -0.77
N SER A 38 5.16 -17.84 -0.58
CA SER A 38 6.50 -17.89 -1.17
C SER A 38 6.41 -18.00 -2.69
N ILE A 39 7.07 -17.08 -3.37
CA ILE A 39 7.24 -17.08 -4.82
C ILE A 39 8.53 -17.78 -5.27
N ILE A 40 9.37 -18.22 -4.32
CA ILE A 40 10.65 -18.86 -4.61
C ILE A 40 10.48 -20.08 -5.53
N PRO A 41 9.56 -21.04 -5.27
CA PRO A 41 9.40 -22.21 -6.15
C PRO A 41 9.02 -21.82 -7.59
N TYR A 42 8.28 -20.73 -7.77
CA TYR A 42 7.95 -20.22 -9.10
C TYR A 42 9.17 -19.57 -9.76
N LEU A 43 9.94 -18.77 -9.02
CA LEU A 43 11.14 -18.12 -9.54
C LEU A 43 12.20 -19.16 -9.96
N GLU A 44 12.40 -20.21 -9.17
CA GLU A 44 13.35 -21.29 -9.48
C GLU A 44 12.98 -22.06 -10.75
N GLN A 45 11.68 -22.20 -11.04
CA GLN A 45 11.22 -22.88 -12.26
C GLN A 45 11.34 -22.00 -13.52
N GLN A 46 11.22 -20.68 -13.38
CA GLN A 46 11.13 -19.76 -14.51
C GLN A 46 12.44 -19.03 -14.81
N LEU A 47 13.31 -18.88 -13.84
CA LEU A 47 14.49 -18.01 -13.95
C LEU A 47 15.77 -18.76 -13.59
N ASP A 48 16.77 -18.67 -14.47
CA ASP A 48 18.11 -19.19 -14.19
C ASP A 48 18.84 -18.29 -13.18
N VAL A 49 19.44 -18.91 -12.18
CA VAL A 49 20.14 -18.21 -11.09
C VAL A 49 21.32 -17.38 -11.58
N ASN A 50 22.05 -17.87 -12.61
CA ASN A 50 23.21 -17.16 -13.15
C ASN A 50 22.77 -15.93 -13.95
N TRP A 51 21.65 -16.07 -14.67
CA TRP A 51 21.03 -14.92 -15.33
C TRP A 51 20.63 -13.84 -14.34
N ILE A 52 19.95 -14.21 -13.26
CA ILE A 52 19.56 -13.25 -12.20
C ILE A 52 20.79 -12.54 -11.64
N ARG A 53 21.86 -13.29 -11.30
CA ARG A 53 23.11 -12.72 -10.79
C ARG A 53 23.78 -11.76 -11.77
N SER A 54 23.63 -11.99 -13.07
CA SER A 54 24.21 -11.12 -14.10
C SER A 54 23.47 -9.80 -14.27
N VAL A 55 22.16 -9.79 -13.98
CA VAL A 55 21.29 -8.61 -14.15
C VAL A 55 21.19 -7.78 -12.87
N LEU A 56 21.18 -8.43 -11.70
CA LEU A 56 21.06 -7.72 -10.42
C LEU A 56 22.38 -7.07 -10.00
N PRO A 57 22.36 -5.82 -9.53
CA PRO A 57 23.52 -5.20 -8.91
C PRO A 57 23.92 -5.99 -7.65
N ASP A 58 25.20 -6.00 -7.31
CA ASP A 58 25.67 -6.63 -6.07
C ASP A 58 25.23 -5.81 -4.86
N VAL A 59 24.13 -6.25 -4.24
CA VAL A 59 23.52 -5.61 -3.07
C VAL A 59 23.42 -6.61 -1.93
N LYS A 60 23.92 -6.20 -0.77
CA LYS A 60 23.83 -6.97 0.47
C LYS A 60 23.38 -6.05 1.60
N PHE A 61 22.36 -6.49 2.36
CA PHE A 61 21.91 -5.77 3.55
C PHE A 61 21.41 -6.75 4.62
N ILE A 62 21.25 -6.25 5.83
CA ILE A 62 20.72 -7.02 6.97
C ILE A 62 19.34 -6.45 7.32
N TYR A 63 18.36 -7.34 7.45
CA TYR A 63 17.02 -7.00 7.90
C TYR A 63 16.57 -8.03 8.94
N LEU A 64 16.24 -7.59 10.15
CA LEU A 64 15.82 -8.45 11.27
C LEU A 64 16.71 -9.69 11.46
N GLN A 65 18.02 -9.47 11.59
CA GLN A 65 19.06 -10.50 11.76
C GLN A 65 19.26 -11.44 10.54
N ASN A 66 18.45 -11.31 9.50
CA ASN A 66 18.62 -12.04 8.24
C ASN A 66 19.49 -11.24 7.27
N VAL A 67 20.40 -11.94 6.60
CA VAL A 67 21.24 -11.36 5.54
C VAL A 67 20.55 -11.63 4.21
N TYR A 68 20.29 -10.56 3.46
CA TYR A 68 19.77 -10.62 2.10
C TYR A 68 20.87 -10.20 1.13
N SER A 69 21.16 -11.04 0.13
CA SER A 69 22.20 -10.79 -0.86
C SER A 69 21.71 -11.19 -2.25
N SER A 70 21.77 -10.25 -3.18
CA SER A 70 21.42 -10.49 -4.59
C SER A 70 22.32 -11.52 -5.26
N GLN A 71 23.58 -11.67 -4.79
CA GLN A 71 24.55 -12.59 -5.37
C GLN A 71 24.59 -13.93 -4.67
N HIS A 72 24.39 -13.99 -3.34
CA HIS A 72 24.46 -15.23 -2.58
C HIS A 72 23.15 -16.03 -2.63
N ASP A 73 22.02 -15.34 -2.41
CA ASP A 73 20.67 -15.93 -2.44
C ASP A 73 19.70 -15.02 -3.22
N PRO A 74 19.78 -15.03 -4.57
CA PRO A 74 19.04 -14.09 -5.39
C PRO A 74 17.53 -14.29 -5.33
N TYR A 75 17.02 -15.52 -5.21
CA TYR A 75 15.59 -15.78 -5.16
C TYR A 75 14.98 -15.22 -3.88
N ARG A 76 15.61 -15.46 -2.74
CA ARG A 76 15.18 -14.91 -1.45
C ARG A 76 15.28 -13.38 -1.41
N PHE A 77 16.30 -12.81 -2.06
CA PHE A 77 16.44 -11.36 -2.22
C PHE A 77 15.29 -10.76 -3.03
N ILE A 78 14.94 -11.36 -4.18
CA ILE A 78 13.82 -10.91 -5.02
C ILE A 78 12.50 -11.03 -4.26
N GLU A 79 12.25 -12.17 -3.61
CA GLU A 79 11.04 -12.37 -2.81
C GLU A 79 10.90 -11.32 -1.72
N PHE A 80 11.98 -11.01 -1.00
CA PHE A 80 11.97 -9.97 0.02
C PHE A 80 11.56 -8.61 -0.56
N ILE A 81 12.19 -8.18 -1.65
CA ILE A 81 11.87 -6.90 -2.31
C ILE A 81 10.43 -6.89 -2.81
N PHE A 82 9.98 -7.98 -3.44
CA PHE A 82 8.61 -8.12 -3.93
C PHE A 82 7.58 -7.98 -2.79
N ARG A 83 7.79 -8.69 -1.67
CA ARG A 83 6.88 -8.63 -0.50
C ARG A 83 6.82 -7.22 0.09
N LYS A 84 7.97 -6.57 0.30
CA LYS A 84 8.00 -5.20 0.85
C LYS A 84 7.37 -4.19 -0.11
N SER A 85 7.57 -4.34 -1.41
CA SER A 85 6.93 -3.51 -2.42
C SER A 85 5.41 -3.73 -2.47
N ALA A 86 4.96 -4.99 -2.31
CA ALA A 86 3.53 -5.31 -2.24
C ALA A 86 2.86 -4.65 -1.02
N HIS A 87 3.47 -4.72 0.17
CA HIS A 87 2.98 -4.03 1.37
C HIS A 87 2.89 -2.52 1.14
N LEU A 88 3.97 -1.90 0.68
CA LEU A 88 4.01 -0.48 0.38
C LEU A 88 2.89 -0.06 -0.60
N PHE A 89 2.67 -0.85 -1.66
CA PHE A 89 1.60 -0.61 -2.64
C PHE A 89 0.20 -0.77 -2.03
N MET A 90 -0.01 -1.82 -1.23
CA MET A 90 -1.32 -2.11 -0.61
C MET A 90 -1.73 -0.98 0.34
N TYR A 91 -0.81 -0.50 1.16
CA TYR A 91 -1.08 0.59 2.10
C TYR A 91 -1.14 1.97 1.42
N ALA A 92 -0.37 2.20 0.36
CA ALA A 92 -0.53 3.37 -0.50
C ALA A 92 -1.93 3.42 -1.11
N SER A 93 -2.40 2.30 -1.66
CA SER A 93 -3.74 2.18 -2.25
C SER A 93 -4.85 2.35 -1.19
N LEU A 94 -4.70 1.79 0.00
CA LEU A 94 -5.62 1.98 1.13
C LEU A 94 -5.75 3.48 1.46
N ALA A 95 -4.61 4.17 1.57
CA ALA A 95 -4.58 5.60 1.89
C ALA A 95 -5.19 6.46 0.78
N VAL A 96 -4.98 6.12 -0.50
CA VAL A 96 -5.62 6.79 -1.65
C VAL A 96 -7.14 6.63 -1.59
N ILE A 97 -7.63 5.42 -1.35
CA ILE A 97 -9.08 5.14 -1.24
C ILE A 97 -9.69 5.93 -0.07
N ALA A 98 -9.02 5.90 1.10
CA ALA A 98 -9.43 6.63 2.28
C ALA A 98 -9.42 8.16 2.04
N PHE A 99 -8.37 8.70 1.40
CA PHE A 99 -8.28 10.11 1.05
C PHE A 99 -9.46 10.55 0.17
N VAL A 100 -9.72 9.83 -0.92
CA VAL A 100 -10.83 10.14 -1.84
C VAL A 100 -12.16 10.07 -1.12
N MET A 101 -12.37 9.05 -0.29
CA MET A 101 -13.57 8.89 0.52
C MET A 101 -13.76 10.07 1.47
N ILE A 102 -12.77 10.36 2.31
CA ILE A 102 -12.84 11.42 3.33
C ILE A 102 -13.01 12.79 2.68
N ASN A 103 -12.28 13.07 1.60
CA ASN A 103 -12.36 14.35 0.88
C ASN A 103 -13.76 14.63 0.29
N LYS A 104 -14.50 13.59 -0.06
CA LYS A 104 -15.91 13.73 -0.50
C LYS A 104 -16.85 14.13 0.62
N PHE A 105 -16.59 13.69 1.84
CA PHE A 105 -17.45 13.98 3.00
C PHE A 105 -17.03 15.23 3.76
N SER A 106 -15.72 15.38 4.04
CA SER A 106 -15.19 16.46 4.87
C SER A 106 -14.90 17.75 4.11
N ARG A 107 -14.49 17.67 2.85
CA ARG A 107 -13.98 18.80 2.01
C ARG A 107 -12.86 19.62 2.69
N ARG A 108 -12.31 19.16 3.81
CA ARG A 108 -11.18 19.78 4.51
C ARG A 108 -9.92 19.02 4.17
N LEU A 109 -9.04 19.66 3.39
CA LEU A 109 -7.84 19.01 2.85
C LEU A 109 -6.93 18.42 3.95
N TRP A 110 -6.76 19.12 5.07
CA TRP A 110 -5.96 18.63 6.18
C TRP A 110 -6.53 17.34 6.81
N VAL A 111 -7.88 17.22 6.93
CA VAL A 111 -8.53 16.01 7.43
C VAL A 111 -8.33 14.86 6.44
N SER A 112 -8.51 15.15 5.14
CA SER A 112 -8.33 14.17 4.07
C SER A 112 -6.88 13.71 3.91
N SER A 113 -5.90 14.49 4.40
CA SER A 113 -4.48 14.13 4.37
C SER A 113 -4.03 13.34 5.60
N LEU A 114 -4.42 13.75 6.80
CA LEU A 114 -3.93 13.14 8.04
C LEU A 114 -4.70 11.87 8.41
N LEU A 115 -6.02 11.89 8.28
CA LEU A 115 -6.86 10.77 8.72
C LEU A 115 -6.58 9.46 7.97
N PRO A 116 -6.32 9.43 6.64
CA PRO A 116 -5.90 8.21 5.94
C PRO A 116 -4.62 7.60 6.50
N ILE A 117 -3.64 8.43 6.88
CA ILE A 117 -2.37 7.95 7.45
C ILE A 117 -2.61 7.33 8.83
N VAL A 118 -3.44 7.97 9.67
CA VAL A 118 -3.80 7.43 11.00
C VAL A 118 -4.55 6.09 10.85
N ILE A 119 -5.50 6.01 9.91
CA ILE A 119 -6.22 4.78 9.63
C ILE A 119 -5.27 3.68 9.14
N ALA A 120 -4.39 4.01 8.18
CA ALA A 120 -3.41 3.05 7.66
C ALA A 120 -2.46 2.56 8.77
N ALA A 121 -2.00 3.44 9.65
CA ALA A 121 -1.18 3.07 10.81
C ALA A 121 -1.93 2.11 11.75
N ALA A 122 -3.20 2.36 12.04
CA ALA A 122 -4.01 1.48 12.86
C ALA A 122 -4.22 0.11 12.22
N VAL A 123 -4.46 0.07 10.90
CA VAL A 123 -4.58 -1.17 10.12
C VAL A 123 -3.25 -1.91 10.12
N ALA A 124 -2.10 -1.22 9.90
CA ALA A 124 -0.77 -1.83 9.89
C ALA A 124 -0.42 -2.47 11.25
N ILE A 125 -0.75 -1.81 12.36
CA ILE A 125 -0.53 -2.37 13.70
C ILE A 125 -1.41 -3.61 13.92
N ALA A 126 -2.69 -3.56 13.51
CA ALA A 126 -3.59 -4.70 13.63
C ALA A 126 -3.16 -5.87 12.72
N ASP A 127 -2.65 -5.56 11.53
CA ASP A 127 -2.10 -6.52 10.59
C ASP A 127 -0.88 -7.23 11.16
N GLU A 128 0.07 -6.45 11.68
CA GLU A 128 1.28 -6.98 12.31
C GLU A 128 0.96 -7.84 13.55
N TRP A 129 -0.04 -7.43 14.33
CA TRP A 129 -0.52 -8.27 15.42
C TRP A 129 -1.13 -9.58 14.93
N ASN A 130 -1.89 -9.56 13.84
CA ASN A 130 -2.42 -10.77 13.21
C ASN A 130 -1.29 -11.68 12.71
N GLN A 131 -0.26 -11.11 12.07
CA GLN A 131 0.93 -11.85 11.62
C GLN A 131 1.69 -12.51 12.78
N SER A 132 1.73 -11.87 13.95
CA SER A 132 2.37 -12.46 15.15
C SER A 132 1.69 -13.73 15.62
N GLN A 133 0.44 -13.98 15.26
CA GLN A 133 -0.31 -15.20 15.57
C GLN A 133 -0.15 -16.28 14.48
N THR A 134 0.46 -15.95 13.33
CA THR A 134 0.62 -16.85 12.20
C THR A 134 1.97 -17.57 12.29
N SER A 135 1.98 -18.89 12.07
CA SER A 135 3.19 -19.71 12.11
C SER A 135 4.24 -19.22 11.10
N GLN A 136 5.51 -19.21 11.52
CA GLN A 136 6.68 -18.89 10.70
C GLN A 136 6.76 -17.43 10.20
N ARG A 137 5.95 -16.51 10.75
CA ARG A 137 6.11 -15.07 10.50
C ARG A 137 6.76 -14.39 11.71
N THR A 138 7.73 -13.54 11.43
CA THR A 138 8.31 -12.63 12.42
C THR A 138 7.63 -11.28 12.32
N SER A 139 6.77 -10.99 13.28
CA SER A 139 6.16 -9.68 13.46
C SER A 139 7.26 -8.64 13.75
N SER A 140 7.17 -7.48 13.08
CA SER A 140 8.17 -6.43 13.21
C SER A 140 7.62 -5.03 13.06
N LEU A 141 7.96 -4.15 14.00
CA LEU A 141 7.65 -2.73 13.88
C LEU A 141 8.24 -2.09 12.62
N TYR A 142 9.31 -2.65 12.04
CA TYR A 142 9.85 -2.17 10.77
C TYR A 142 8.86 -2.35 9.61
N ASP A 143 8.02 -3.40 9.65
CA ASP A 143 6.99 -3.62 8.64
C ASP A 143 5.89 -2.57 8.76
N VAL A 144 5.48 -2.21 9.97
CA VAL A 144 4.56 -1.07 10.20
C VAL A 144 5.12 0.24 9.62
N TYR A 145 6.44 0.49 9.75
CA TYR A 145 7.03 1.69 9.14
C TYR A 145 6.98 1.67 7.60
N ILE A 146 7.18 0.53 6.97
CA ILE A 146 7.05 0.38 5.51
C ILE A 146 5.61 0.67 5.09
N ASP A 147 4.63 0.14 5.80
CA ASP A 147 3.21 0.32 5.52
C ASP A 147 2.77 1.78 5.68
N ILE A 148 3.20 2.45 6.75
CA ILE A 148 2.96 3.89 6.96
C ILE A 148 3.65 4.71 5.86
N THR A 149 4.85 4.33 5.45
CA THR A 149 5.55 5.00 4.33
C THR A 149 4.75 4.87 3.04
N GLY A 150 4.21 3.69 2.75
CA GLY A 150 3.28 3.48 1.65
C GLY A 150 2.07 4.41 1.71
N ALA A 151 1.43 4.49 2.89
CA ALA A 151 0.28 5.37 3.10
C ALA A 151 0.63 6.85 2.87
N CYS A 152 1.78 7.32 3.37
CA CYS A 152 2.27 8.68 3.13
C CYS A 152 2.48 8.95 1.64
N LEU A 153 3.09 8.03 0.91
CA LEU A 153 3.26 8.14 -0.54
C LEU A 153 1.91 8.23 -1.26
N GLY A 154 0.94 7.41 -0.88
CA GLY A 154 -0.42 7.47 -1.43
C GLY A 154 -1.09 8.84 -1.23
N VAL A 155 -0.98 9.40 -0.01
CA VAL A 155 -1.50 10.74 0.29
C VAL A 155 -0.77 11.82 -0.51
N VAL A 156 0.56 11.75 -0.63
CA VAL A 156 1.35 12.69 -1.45
C VAL A 156 0.89 12.69 -2.91
N VAL A 157 0.66 11.51 -3.49
CA VAL A 157 0.11 11.40 -4.85
C VAL A 157 -1.25 12.07 -4.95
N CYS A 158 -2.15 11.88 -3.98
CA CYS A 158 -3.46 12.55 -3.96
C CYS A 158 -3.32 14.07 -3.88
N LEU A 159 -2.42 14.58 -3.04
CA LEU A 159 -2.17 16.02 -2.91
C LEU A 159 -1.62 16.63 -4.20
N MET A 160 -0.70 15.93 -4.89
CA MET A 160 -0.21 16.36 -6.20
C MET A 160 -1.34 16.45 -7.23
N VAL A 161 -2.23 15.45 -7.28
CA VAL A 161 -3.39 15.47 -8.17
C VAL A 161 -4.31 16.66 -7.87
N VAL A 162 -4.59 16.92 -6.59
CA VAL A 162 -5.41 18.08 -6.17
C VAL A 162 -4.76 19.39 -6.56
N ALA A 163 -3.45 19.55 -6.37
CA ALA A 163 -2.71 20.76 -6.75
C ALA A 163 -2.74 20.98 -8.27
N ILE A 164 -2.52 19.93 -9.07
CA ILE A 164 -2.59 20.01 -10.53
C ILE A 164 -4.00 20.42 -11.00
N GLN A 165 -5.06 19.85 -10.41
CA GLN A 165 -6.43 20.21 -10.74
C GLN A 165 -6.74 21.67 -10.39
N PHE A 166 -6.21 22.15 -9.27
CA PHE A 166 -6.39 23.55 -8.85
C PHE A 166 -5.73 24.52 -9.84
N THR A 167 -4.48 24.28 -10.22
CA THR A 167 -3.74 25.13 -11.19
C THR A 167 -4.41 25.11 -12.56
N TRP A 168 -4.83 23.94 -13.03
CA TRP A 168 -5.52 23.79 -14.31
C TRP A 168 -6.83 24.56 -14.37
N ASN A 169 -7.65 24.47 -13.33
CA ASN A 169 -8.93 25.18 -13.26
C ASN A 169 -8.73 26.70 -13.15
N HIS A 170 -7.67 27.14 -12.46
CA HIS A 170 -7.35 28.56 -12.36
C HIS A 170 -6.94 29.14 -13.72
N SER A 171 -6.09 28.45 -14.46
CA SER A 171 -5.66 28.86 -15.80
C SER A 171 -6.80 28.94 -16.80
N ARG A 172 -7.79 28.03 -16.72
CA ARG A 172 -8.98 28.06 -17.63
C ARG A 172 -9.97 29.19 -17.33
N ASN A 173 -9.99 29.69 -16.10
CA ASN A 173 -10.90 30.77 -15.71
C ASN A 173 -10.28 32.18 -15.92
N SER A 174 -8.99 32.24 -16.28
CA SER A 174 -8.27 33.49 -16.59
C SER A 174 -8.15 33.78 -18.08
N LEU A 175 -8.68 32.92 -18.93
CA LEU A 175 -8.84 33.08 -20.38
C LEU A 175 -10.29 33.37 -20.73
#